data_d3ec533f5aff4b57648cec6389481054
#
_entry.id   d3ec533f5aff4b57648cec6389481054
#
_cell.length_a   1.000
_cell.length_b   1.000
_cell.length_c   1.000
_cell.angle_alpha   90.00
_cell.angle_beta   90.00
_cell.angle_gamma   90.00
#
_symmetry.space_group_name_H-M   'P 1'
#
loop_
_entity.id
_entity.type
_entity.pdbx_description
1 polymer ?
#
loop_
_entity_poly.entity_id
_entity_poly.type
_entity_poly.pdbx_seq_one_letter_code
_entity_poly.pdbx_strand_id
1 'polypeptide(L)'
;LVLSIGYVSAQGKADIKFDKTSHNFGTFSENDPVVSCVFTFTNVGDAPLVIHQAVASCGCTVPEYTQEPVLPGKTGTVKITYNGTGKYPGHFKKSITLRTNAKTEMMRLFVEGDMTPKDAK
;
A
#
# COMPACT_ATOMS: atom_id res chain seq x y z
N LEU A 1 -2.02 -24.57 33.62
CA LEU A 1 -3.05 -25.10 32.88
C LEU A 1 -3.36 -24.41 31.60
N VAL A 2 -4.41 -24.85 31.09
CA VAL A 2 -4.92 -24.36 29.84
C VAL A 2 -5.00 -22.87 29.79
N LEU A 3 -5.24 -22.27 30.88
CA LEU A 3 -5.45 -20.85 30.95
C LEU A 3 -4.29 -20.04 30.44
N SER A 4 -3.09 -20.50 30.74
CA SER A 4 -1.93 -19.74 30.34
C SER A 4 -1.81 -19.64 28.83
N ILE A 5 -2.34 -20.60 28.14
CA ILE A 5 -2.30 -20.59 26.70
C ILE A 5 -3.07 -19.40 26.15
N GLY A 6 -4.22 -19.13 26.73
CA GLY A 6 -5.02 -18.01 26.28
C GLY A 6 -4.29 -16.70 26.45
N TYR A 7 -3.51 -16.59 27.50
CA TYR A 7 -2.78 -15.37 27.72
C TYR A 7 -1.74 -15.13 26.66
N VAL A 8 -1.06 -16.19 26.27
CA VAL A 8 -0.03 -16.08 25.27
C VAL A 8 -0.65 -15.55 23.97
N SER A 9 -1.79 -16.08 23.59
CA SER A 9 -2.46 -15.61 22.39
C SER A 9 -2.83 -14.16 22.50
N ALA A 10 -3.31 -13.76 23.65
CA ALA A 10 -3.76 -12.41 23.84
C ALA A 10 -2.64 -11.40 23.71
N GLN A 11 -1.40 -11.85 23.88
CA GLN A 11 -0.27 -10.97 23.79
C GLN A 11 0.33 -10.94 22.40
N GLY A 12 -0.16 -11.77 21.50
CA GLY A 12 0.31 -11.78 20.15
C GLY A 12 -0.02 -10.49 19.43
N LYS A 13 0.81 -10.13 18.50
CA LYS A 13 0.65 -8.90 17.76
C LYS A 13 0.98 -9.14 16.31
N ALA A 14 0.17 -8.60 15.43
CA ALA A 14 0.47 -8.60 14.01
C ALA A 14 1.64 -7.67 13.74
N ASP A 15 2.35 -7.93 12.68
CA ASP A 15 3.35 -6.99 12.20
C ASP A 15 3.43 -7.11 10.69
N ILE A 16 3.78 -6.03 10.03
CA ILE A 16 3.70 -5.93 8.59
C ILE A 16 5.07 -5.65 8.01
N LYS A 17 5.40 -6.39 6.97
CA LYS A 17 6.65 -6.15 6.25
C LYS A 17 6.37 -6.16 4.76
N PHE A 18 6.73 -5.06 4.10
CA PHE A 18 6.55 -4.93 2.65
C PHE A 18 7.82 -5.36 1.93
N ASP A 19 7.65 -5.95 0.75
CA ASP A 19 8.77 -6.24 -0.14
C ASP A 19 9.51 -4.97 -0.50
N LYS A 20 8.73 -3.92 -0.77
CA LYS A 20 9.26 -2.60 -1.05
C LYS A 20 8.22 -1.58 -0.62
N THR A 21 8.64 -0.37 -0.34
CA THR A 21 7.73 0.68 0.10
C THR A 21 7.64 1.83 -0.88
N SER A 22 8.31 1.72 -2.01
CA SER A 22 8.19 2.73 -3.06
C SER A 22 8.21 2.07 -4.42
N HIS A 23 7.60 2.71 -5.38
CA HIS A 23 7.54 2.22 -6.74
C HIS A 23 7.65 3.40 -7.70
N ASN A 24 8.48 3.25 -8.71
CA ASN A 24 8.63 4.25 -9.76
C ASN A 24 7.99 3.70 -11.03
N PHE A 25 6.93 4.36 -11.48
CA PHE A 25 6.24 3.96 -12.70
C PHE A 25 7.06 4.21 -13.95
N GLY A 26 8.12 5.00 -13.82
CA GLY A 26 8.90 5.40 -14.99
C GLY A 26 8.17 6.47 -15.77
N THR A 27 8.42 6.49 -17.07
CA THR A 27 7.85 7.49 -17.97
C THR A 27 6.63 6.92 -18.67
N PHE A 28 5.54 7.67 -18.66
CA PHE A 28 4.33 7.28 -19.37
C PHE A 28 3.68 8.53 -19.94
N SER A 29 2.84 8.34 -20.94
CA SER A 29 2.27 9.45 -21.70
C SER A 29 0.97 9.94 -21.09
N GLU A 30 0.74 11.24 -21.20
CA GLU A 30 -0.52 11.85 -20.87
C GLU A 30 -1.68 11.25 -21.68
N ASN A 31 -1.37 10.63 -22.79
CA ASN A 31 -2.38 9.93 -23.61
C ASN A 31 -2.86 8.65 -22.94
N ASP A 32 -2.05 8.09 -22.05
CA ASP A 32 -2.39 6.87 -21.32
C ASP A 32 -2.04 7.10 -19.87
N PRO A 33 -2.84 7.92 -19.18
CA PRO A 33 -2.40 8.52 -17.91
C PRO A 33 -2.65 7.66 -16.67
N VAL A 34 -3.22 6.47 -16.82
CA VAL A 34 -3.53 5.64 -15.66
C VAL A 34 -2.49 4.55 -15.53
N VAL A 35 -1.80 4.52 -14.40
CA VAL A 35 -0.78 3.50 -14.12
C VAL A 35 -1.04 2.91 -12.74
N SER A 36 -0.67 1.66 -12.55
CA SER A 36 -0.87 1.01 -11.27
C SER A 36 0.27 0.08 -10.93
N CYS A 37 0.40 -0.20 -9.65
CA CYS A 37 1.38 -1.16 -9.17
C CYS A 37 0.82 -1.87 -7.96
N VAL A 38 1.46 -2.97 -7.57
CA VAL A 38 1.03 -3.76 -6.43
C VAL A 38 2.20 -3.87 -5.46
N PHE A 39 1.94 -3.52 -4.20
CA PHE A 39 2.87 -3.74 -3.11
C PHE A 39 2.42 -5.00 -2.39
N THR A 40 3.35 -5.90 -2.14
CA THR A 40 3.05 -7.14 -1.44
C THR A 40 3.64 -7.08 -0.04
N PHE A 41 2.85 -7.47 0.94
CA PHE A 41 3.31 -7.49 2.31
C PHE A 41 3.10 -8.87 2.93
N THR A 42 3.85 -9.13 3.98
CA THR A 42 3.75 -10.37 4.75
C THR A 42 3.44 -10.01 6.18
N ASN A 43 2.57 -10.78 6.81
CA ASN A 43 2.36 -10.65 8.24
C ASN A 43 3.49 -11.41 8.93
N VAL A 44 4.45 -10.68 9.47
CA VAL A 44 5.60 -11.29 10.16
C VAL A 44 5.40 -11.32 11.67
N GLY A 45 4.21 -11.03 12.13
CA GLY A 45 3.85 -11.13 13.54
C GLY A 45 3.20 -12.45 13.85
N ASP A 46 2.54 -12.51 14.99
CA ASP A 46 1.92 -13.75 15.45
C ASP A 46 0.43 -13.60 15.77
N ALA A 47 -0.20 -12.57 15.23
CA ALA A 47 -1.64 -12.39 15.31
C ALA A 47 -2.15 -11.94 13.94
N PRO A 48 -3.46 -12.10 13.66
CA PRO A 48 -3.97 -11.68 12.36
C PRO A 48 -3.76 -10.20 12.10
N LEU A 49 -3.38 -9.87 10.89
CA LEU A 49 -3.09 -8.50 10.46
C LEU A 49 -4.28 -7.94 9.70
N VAL A 50 -4.74 -6.78 10.13
CA VAL A 50 -5.87 -6.11 9.48
C VAL A 50 -5.43 -4.71 9.07
N ILE A 51 -5.68 -4.35 7.82
CA ILE A 51 -5.49 -2.99 7.36
C ILE A 51 -6.81 -2.26 7.61
N HIS A 52 -6.75 -1.22 8.43
CA HIS A 52 -7.96 -0.46 8.78
C HIS A 52 -8.27 0.59 7.73
N GLN A 53 -7.25 1.16 7.12
CA GLN A 53 -7.45 2.33 6.28
C GLN A 53 -6.22 2.55 5.40
N ALA A 54 -6.46 3.04 4.20
CA ALA A 54 -5.39 3.47 3.31
C ALA A 54 -5.79 4.83 2.74
N VAL A 55 -4.98 5.83 2.98
CA VAL A 55 -5.29 7.20 2.58
C VAL A 55 -4.18 7.73 1.69
N ALA A 56 -4.55 8.11 0.48
CA ALA A 56 -3.62 8.70 -0.46
C ALA A 56 -3.53 10.20 -0.24
N SER A 57 -2.37 10.77 -0.56
CA SER A 57 -2.16 12.21 -0.41
C SER A 57 -2.90 13.03 -1.46
N CYS A 58 -3.49 12.37 -2.44
CA CYS A 58 -4.15 13.04 -3.57
C CYS A 58 -5.32 12.17 -4.01
N GLY A 59 -6.44 12.80 -4.39
CA GLY A 59 -7.57 12.05 -4.94
C GLY A 59 -7.25 11.39 -6.27
N CYS A 60 -6.13 11.73 -6.87
CA CYS A 60 -5.69 11.11 -8.12
C CYS A 60 -5.08 9.73 -7.90
N THR A 61 -4.91 9.32 -6.67
CA THR A 61 -4.27 8.04 -6.33
C THR A 61 -5.27 7.23 -5.51
N VAL A 62 -5.55 6.02 -5.97
CA VAL A 62 -6.56 5.16 -5.35
C VAL A 62 -5.91 3.88 -4.85
N PRO A 63 -5.91 3.65 -3.55
CA PRO A 63 -5.38 2.40 -2.99
C PRO A 63 -6.50 1.38 -2.84
N GLU A 64 -6.17 0.13 -3.15
CA GLU A 64 -7.05 -1.02 -2.91
C GLU A 64 -6.22 -2.05 -2.17
N TYR A 65 -6.77 -2.62 -1.12
CA TYR A 65 -5.98 -3.52 -0.29
C TYR A 65 -6.79 -4.72 0.15
N THR A 66 -6.05 -5.75 0.60
CA THR A 66 -6.65 -6.98 1.09
C THR A 66 -7.57 -6.66 2.26
N GLN A 67 -8.84 -7.04 2.15
CA GLN A 67 -9.87 -6.73 3.13
C GLN A 67 -9.93 -7.74 4.26
N GLU A 68 -9.58 -8.99 3.97
CA GLU A 68 -9.65 -10.04 4.99
C GLU A 68 -8.42 -9.97 5.90
N PRO A 69 -8.55 -10.44 7.13
CA PRO A 69 -7.38 -10.55 8.00
C PRO A 69 -6.33 -11.45 7.37
N VAL A 70 -5.07 -11.03 7.46
CA VAL A 70 -3.95 -11.79 6.94
C VAL A 70 -3.31 -12.54 8.09
N LEU A 71 -3.35 -13.85 8.05
CA LEU A 71 -2.84 -14.68 9.13
C LEU A 71 -1.32 -14.65 9.18
N PRO A 72 -0.72 -14.97 10.34
CA PRO A 72 0.72 -14.98 10.45
C PRO A 72 1.39 -15.83 9.36
N GLY A 73 2.41 -15.28 8.74
CA GLY A 73 3.14 -15.95 7.68
C GLY A 73 2.50 -15.83 6.31
N LYS A 74 1.31 -15.27 6.24
CA LYS A 74 0.61 -15.12 4.95
C LYS A 74 0.86 -13.74 4.38
N THR A 75 0.47 -13.57 3.12
CA THR A 75 0.71 -12.32 2.41
C THR A 75 -0.58 -11.66 2.01
N GLY A 76 -0.49 -10.36 1.80
CA GLY A 76 -1.59 -9.58 1.25
C GLY A 76 -1.03 -8.55 0.28
N THR A 77 -1.90 -7.76 -0.31
CA THR A 77 -1.48 -6.79 -1.31
C THR A 77 -2.15 -5.45 -1.10
N VAL A 78 -1.45 -4.41 -1.57
CA VAL A 78 -2.00 -3.06 -1.69
C VAL A 78 -1.75 -2.64 -3.13
N LYS A 79 -2.82 -2.45 -3.87
CA LYS A 79 -2.72 -2.01 -5.26
C LYS A 79 -2.93 -0.50 -5.29
N ILE A 80 -2.01 0.20 -5.92
CA ILE A 80 -2.07 1.66 -6.02
C ILE A 80 -2.26 2.03 -7.48
N THR A 81 -3.29 2.80 -7.76
CA THR A 81 -3.56 3.29 -9.11
C THR A 81 -3.45 4.80 -9.12
N TYR A 82 -2.61 5.32 -9.99
CA TYR A 82 -2.47 6.75 -10.20
C TYR A 82 -3.17 7.12 -11.49
N ASN A 83 -4.07 8.09 -11.42
CA ASN A 83 -4.79 8.58 -12.58
C ASN A 83 -4.33 10.01 -12.85
N GLY A 84 -3.53 10.19 -13.90
CA GLY A 84 -2.99 11.49 -14.25
C GLY A 84 -3.90 12.32 -15.15
N THR A 85 -5.12 11.86 -15.38
CA THR A 85 -6.06 12.61 -16.21
C THR A 85 -6.26 14.00 -15.63
N GLY A 86 -6.07 15.02 -16.45
CA GLY A 86 -6.26 16.39 -16.02
C GLY A 86 -5.10 16.95 -15.20
N LYS A 87 -4.07 16.18 -14.96
CA LYS A 87 -2.89 16.67 -14.27
C LYS A 87 -1.88 17.21 -15.25
N TYR A 88 -1.04 18.12 -14.78
CA TYR A 88 0.03 18.63 -15.63
C TYR A 88 1.10 17.56 -15.80
N PRO A 89 1.67 17.44 -17.00
CA PRO A 89 2.79 16.53 -17.22
C PRO A 89 3.96 16.91 -16.33
N GLY A 90 4.80 15.95 -16.06
CA GLY A 90 6.00 16.15 -15.27
C GLY A 90 6.15 15.07 -14.22
N HIS A 91 7.11 15.29 -13.35
CA HIS A 91 7.40 14.35 -12.27
C HIS A 91 6.39 14.50 -11.16
N PHE A 92 5.97 13.37 -10.59
CA PHE A 92 5.09 13.38 -9.43
C PHE A 92 5.58 12.36 -8.40
N LYS A 93 5.24 12.61 -7.17
CA LYS A 93 5.47 11.64 -6.09
C LYS A 93 4.31 11.75 -5.12
N LYS A 94 3.65 10.61 -4.87
CA LYS A 94 2.48 10.56 -4.00
C LYS A 94 2.72 9.57 -2.89
N SER A 95 2.11 9.81 -1.75
CA SER A 95 2.22 8.91 -0.62
C SER A 95 0.87 8.32 -0.27
N ILE A 96 0.90 7.11 0.25
CA ILE A 96 -0.27 6.41 0.73
C ILE A 96 0.02 6.01 2.17
N THR A 97 -0.83 6.45 3.09
CA THR A 97 -0.67 6.14 4.50
C THR A 97 -1.59 4.98 4.83
N LEU A 98 -1.00 3.91 5.36
CA LEU A 98 -1.75 2.74 5.80
C LEU A 98 -1.86 2.75 7.31
N ARG A 99 -3.04 2.43 7.82
CA ARG A 99 -3.26 2.22 9.24
C ARG A 99 -3.63 0.76 9.43
N THR A 100 -2.95 0.12 10.37
CA THR A 100 -3.13 -1.31 10.60
C THR A 100 -3.15 -1.59 12.09
N ASN A 101 -3.43 -2.83 12.44
CA ASN A 101 -3.34 -3.28 13.83
C ASN A 101 -1.97 -3.88 14.15
N ALA A 102 -0.99 -3.66 13.28
CA ALA A 102 0.36 -4.19 13.49
C ALA A 102 1.10 -3.39 14.58
N LYS A 103 2.24 -3.92 15.00
CA LYS A 103 3.11 -3.18 15.89
C LYS A 103 3.43 -1.82 15.30
N THR A 104 3.70 -1.79 14.00
CA THR A 104 3.83 -0.56 13.26
C THR A 104 2.44 -0.17 12.78
N GLU A 105 1.76 0.67 13.54
CA GLU A 105 0.36 0.97 13.28
C GLU A 105 0.16 1.81 12.05
N MET A 106 1.16 2.55 11.67
CA MET A 106 1.05 3.45 10.54
C MET A 106 2.30 3.32 9.69
N MET A 107 2.12 3.17 8.39
CA MET A 107 3.26 3.21 7.48
C MET A 107 2.86 3.84 6.17
N ARG A 108 3.86 4.31 5.44
CA ARG A 108 3.63 4.98 4.17
C ARG A 108 4.26 4.22 3.03
N LEU A 109 3.54 4.20 1.94
CA LEU A 109 4.04 3.73 0.66
C LEU A 109 4.15 4.93 -0.26
N PHE A 110 5.07 4.86 -1.21
CA PHE A 110 5.30 5.97 -2.13
C PHE A 110 5.26 5.47 -3.56
N VAL A 111 4.64 6.26 -4.42
CA VAL A 111 4.70 6.02 -5.86
C VAL A 111 5.16 7.31 -6.53
N GLU A 112 5.91 7.16 -7.60
CA GLU A 112 6.37 8.32 -8.36
C GLU A 112 6.50 7.93 -9.82
N GLY A 113 6.59 8.93 -10.66
CA GLY A 113 6.73 8.70 -12.08
C GLY A 113 6.86 10.01 -12.82
N ASP A 114 6.99 9.90 -14.12
CA ASP A 114 7.13 11.05 -15.00
C ASP A 114 6.12 10.92 -16.12
N MET A 115 5.14 11.81 -16.13
CA MET A 115 4.14 11.82 -17.17
C MET A 115 4.56 12.79 -18.25
N THR A 116 4.69 12.29 -19.49
CA THR A 116 5.07 13.14 -20.60
C THR A 116 3.86 13.77 -21.22
N PRO A 117 4.01 14.94 -21.86
CA PRO A 117 2.90 15.62 -22.50
C PRO A 117 2.33 14.79 -23.63
N LYS A 118 1.08 15.05 -23.95
CA LYS A 118 0.48 14.47 -25.12
C LYS A 118 1.34 14.77 -26.33
N ASP A 119 1.30 13.87 -27.26
CA ASP A 119 1.96 14.10 -28.52
C ASP A 119 1.42 15.36 -29.13
N ALA A 120 2.29 16.31 -29.30
CA ALA A 120 1.84 17.64 -29.73
C ALA A 120 1.57 17.71 -31.22
N LYS A 121 1.81 16.66 -31.90
CA LYS A 121 1.62 16.74 -33.33
C LYS A 121 0.24 16.72 -33.76
#